data_18c5e3002375eddf16134bf66470f288
#
_entry.id   18c5e3002375eddf16134bf66470f288
#
_cell.length_a   1.000
_cell.length_b   1.000
_cell.length_c   1.000
_cell.angle_alpha   90.00
_cell.angle_beta   90.00
_cell.angle_gamma   90.00
#
_symmetry.space_group_name_H-M   'P 1'
#
loop_
_entity.id
_entity.type
_entity.pdbx_description
1 polymer ?
#
loop_
_entity_poly.entity_id
_entity_poly.type
_entity_poly.pdbx_seq_one_letter_code
_entity_poly.pdbx_strand_id
1 'polypeptide(L)'
;MNTMNAMSKETNKTQAMLYLENKRKMAETGQTANVSGEKTEIISIPIYKLNTTYTSQRTLRNRRLAENIASNFDKNLFQPIVVSYRDGKWYVIDGQHRLYGAKKRFGDNYLMECQVIRGLTQQEESMYFVKLNDSSIPLQYADKAKGLFYAEDETMTTLANLCKKNGVELGITEDKRATADSRITAIKALVVTYNKIGEEKTDRLIRLLNDTWDGAYAAFRQEMIKAVGYILNLYSRELDDNKFIKKLSKVNPADLIRMAKSDRITTAKTEAKIARIMVNN
;
A
#
# COMPACT_ATOMS: atom_id res chain seq x y z
N MET A 1 -16.52 3.46 -26.43
CA MET A 1 -16.16 3.07 -25.04
C MET A 1 -14.96 3.83 -24.44
N ASN A 2 -14.13 4.52 -25.22
CA ASN A 2 -12.92 5.21 -24.71
C ASN A 2 -13.15 6.61 -24.11
N THR A 3 -14.27 7.26 -24.35
CA THR A 3 -14.55 8.63 -23.90
C THR A 3 -15.05 8.71 -22.43
N MET A 4 -15.79 7.71 -21.97
CA MET A 4 -16.26 7.66 -20.58
C MET A 4 -15.13 7.43 -19.57
N ASN A 5 -14.11 6.65 -19.94
CA ASN A 5 -12.98 6.34 -19.05
C ASN A 5 -11.97 7.52 -18.93
N ALA A 6 -11.90 8.37 -19.95
CA ALA A 6 -11.08 9.59 -19.92
C ALA A 6 -11.74 10.67 -19.03
N MET A 7 -13.05 10.84 -19.12
CA MET A 7 -13.79 11.82 -18.31
C MET A 7 -13.76 11.46 -16.81
N SER A 8 -13.85 10.19 -16.43
CA SER A 8 -13.77 9.78 -15.02
C SER A 8 -12.37 10.00 -14.41
N LYS A 9 -11.31 9.83 -15.19
CA LYS A 9 -9.92 10.09 -14.74
C LYS A 9 -9.64 11.58 -14.58
N GLU A 10 -10.20 12.40 -15.45
CA GLU A 10 -10.06 13.87 -15.39
C GLU A 10 -10.85 14.46 -14.21
N THR A 11 -12.06 13.96 -13.95
CA THR A 11 -12.90 14.38 -12.81
C THR A 11 -12.24 14.04 -11.48
N ASN A 12 -11.66 12.84 -11.33
CA ASN A 12 -10.94 12.44 -10.13
C ASN A 12 -9.65 13.23 -9.89
N LYS A 13 -8.94 13.59 -10.96
CA LYS A 13 -7.74 14.44 -10.87
C LYS A 13 -8.09 15.87 -10.45
N THR A 14 -9.19 16.41 -10.95
CA THR A 14 -9.71 17.74 -10.62
C THR A 14 -10.19 17.81 -9.18
N GLN A 15 -10.89 16.80 -8.67
CA GLN A 15 -11.32 16.74 -7.26
C GLN A 15 -10.13 16.63 -6.30
N ALA A 16 -9.12 15.84 -6.64
CA ALA A 16 -7.91 15.73 -5.82
C ALA A 16 -7.11 17.05 -5.76
N MET A 17 -7.01 17.77 -6.88
CA MET A 17 -6.36 19.08 -6.94
C MET A 17 -7.16 20.13 -6.15
N LEU A 18 -8.47 20.14 -6.27
CA LEU A 18 -9.36 21.05 -5.51
C LEU A 18 -9.24 20.82 -4.00
N TYR A 19 -9.17 19.57 -3.56
CA TYR A 19 -8.96 19.21 -2.15
C TYR A 19 -7.61 19.70 -1.62
N LEU A 20 -6.53 19.54 -2.38
CA LEU A 20 -5.19 20.00 -2.00
C LEU A 20 -5.12 21.54 -1.95
N GLU A 21 -5.74 22.22 -2.89
CA GLU A 21 -5.79 23.67 -2.95
C GLU A 21 -6.62 24.26 -1.79
N ASN A 22 -7.74 23.63 -1.45
CA ASN A 22 -8.55 24.02 -0.28
C ASN A 22 -7.84 23.76 1.04
N LYS A 23 -7.11 22.64 1.17
CA LYS A 23 -6.27 22.35 2.34
C LYS A 23 -5.17 23.41 2.52
N ARG A 24 -4.59 23.89 1.43
CA ARG A 24 -3.60 24.96 1.43
C ARG A 24 -4.22 26.32 1.85
N LYS A 25 -5.40 26.65 1.31
CA LYS A 25 -6.15 27.84 1.71
C LYS A 25 -6.61 27.79 3.17
N MET A 26 -7.02 26.62 3.69
CA MET A 26 -7.37 26.43 5.11
C MET A 26 -6.17 26.65 6.05
N ALA A 27 -4.97 26.23 5.64
CA ALA A 27 -3.75 26.49 6.39
C ALA A 27 -3.36 27.99 6.39
N GLU A 28 -3.69 28.71 5.32
CA GLU A 28 -3.35 30.14 5.15
C GLU A 28 -4.38 31.08 5.78
N THR A 29 -5.66 30.71 5.87
CA THR A 29 -6.74 31.63 6.25
C THR A 29 -7.46 31.30 7.57
N GLY A 30 -7.22 30.13 8.17
CA GLY A 30 -7.92 29.70 9.39
C GLY A 30 -9.44 29.54 9.26
N GLN A 31 -9.99 29.59 8.03
CA GLN A 31 -11.42 29.48 7.77
C GLN A 31 -11.80 28.07 7.26
N THR A 32 -12.90 27.54 7.77
CA THR A 32 -13.50 26.27 7.31
C THR A 32 -14.15 26.47 5.94
N ALA A 33 -13.52 25.99 4.87
CA ALA A 33 -14.10 26.04 3.53
C ALA A 33 -14.99 24.81 3.27
N ASN A 34 -16.25 25.05 2.91
CA ASN A 34 -17.18 24.05 2.41
C ASN A 34 -16.81 23.67 0.96
N VAL A 35 -16.42 22.44 0.74
CA VAL A 35 -16.22 21.88 -0.61
C VAL A 35 -17.34 20.89 -0.87
N SER A 36 -18.15 21.19 -1.88
CA SER A 36 -19.18 20.32 -2.46
C SER A 36 -20.08 19.56 -1.48
N GLY A 37 -21.02 20.27 -0.82
CA GLY A 37 -22.20 19.64 -0.20
C GLY A 37 -22.00 18.78 1.05
N GLU A 38 -20.80 18.29 1.32
CA GLU A 38 -20.47 17.49 2.50
C GLU A 38 -20.03 18.44 3.64
N LYS A 39 -20.91 18.62 4.60
CA LYS A 39 -20.60 19.42 5.82
C LYS A 39 -19.54 18.66 6.64
N THR A 40 -18.31 19.10 6.57
CA THR A 40 -17.27 18.70 7.51
C THR A 40 -17.54 19.41 8.84
N GLU A 41 -17.87 18.64 9.84
CA GLU A 41 -18.25 19.13 11.18
C GLU A 41 -17.12 18.79 12.15
N ILE A 42 -16.72 19.75 12.99
CA ILE A 42 -15.81 19.49 14.11
C ILE A 42 -16.64 19.31 15.37
N ILE A 43 -16.60 18.11 15.94
CA ILE A 43 -17.31 17.79 17.18
C ILE A 43 -16.38 17.11 18.19
N SER A 44 -16.73 17.24 19.47
CA SER A 44 -16.01 16.54 20.55
C SER A 44 -16.66 15.19 20.82
N ILE A 45 -15.90 14.11 20.64
CA ILE A 45 -16.38 12.73 20.81
C ILE A 45 -15.58 12.07 21.92
N PRO A 46 -16.24 11.39 22.91
CA PRO A 46 -15.52 10.61 23.91
C PRO A 46 -14.72 9.49 23.27
N ILE A 47 -13.49 9.30 23.73
CA ILE A 47 -12.55 8.31 23.15
C ILE A 47 -13.15 6.90 23.12
N TYR A 48 -13.92 6.49 24.13
CA TYR A 48 -14.52 5.15 24.17
C TYR A 48 -15.52 4.88 23.03
N LYS A 49 -16.03 5.91 22.35
CA LYS A 49 -16.90 5.77 21.18
C LYS A 49 -16.15 5.67 19.86
N LEU A 50 -14.83 5.94 19.85
CA LEU A 50 -14.00 5.97 18.65
C LEU A 50 -13.45 4.58 18.35
N ASN A 51 -13.81 4.04 17.20
CA ASN A 51 -13.36 2.73 16.74
C ASN A 51 -12.19 2.90 15.76
N THR A 52 -11.15 2.09 15.90
CA THR A 52 -10.08 2.00 14.93
C THR A 52 -10.36 0.83 14.00
N THR A 53 -10.36 1.07 12.68
CA THR A 53 -10.60 0.03 11.69
C THR A 53 -9.28 -0.69 11.39
N TYR A 54 -9.10 -1.90 11.90
CA TYR A 54 -7.87 -2.68 11.70
C TYR A 54 -7.71 -3.21 10.25
N THR A 55 -8.77 -3.24 9.45
CA THR A 55 -8.76 -3.83 8.11
C THR A 55 -8.00 -3.01 7.08
N SER A 56 -8.16 -1.70 7.07
CA SER A 56 -7.52 -0.80 6.10
C SER A 56 -6.35 0.00 6.67
N GLN A 57 -6.25 0.12 8.00
CA GLN A 57 -5.23 0.90 8.68
C GLN A 57 -4.10 0.01 9.20
N ARG A 58 -2.92 0.60 9.35
CA ARG A 58 -1.78 -0.09 9.96
C ARG A 58 -2.00 -0.26 11.47
N THR A 59 -1.53 -1.36 12.03
CA THR A 59 -1.35 -1.50 13.48
C THR A 59 -0.47 -0.37 14.00
N LEU A 60 -0.71 0.12 15.22
CA LEU A 60 0.06 1.18 15.85
C LEU A 60 1.55 0.77 15.95
N ARG A 61 2.33 1.03 14.90
CA ARG A 61 3.73 0.59 14.78
C ARG A 61 4.67 1.39 15.67
N ASN A 62 4.34 2.66 15.90
CA ASN A 62 5.22 3.56 16.64
C ASN A 62 4.60 3.91 18.01
N ARG A 63 4.65 2.96 18.94
CA ARG A 63 4.21 3.19 20.33
C ARG A 63 4.96 4.36 20.97
N ARG A 64 6.25 4.53 20.64
CA ARG A 64 7.08 5.62 21.16
C ARG A 64 6.57 7.00 20.73
N LEU A 65 6.05 7.12 19.50
CA LEU A 65 5.40 8.36 19.05
C LEU A 65 4.13 8.68 19.86
N ALA A 66 3.30 7.69 20.11
CA ALA A 66 2.10 7.86 20.93
C ALA A 66 2.46 8.19 22.40
N GLU A 67 3.54 7.64 22.91
CA GLU A 67 4.07 7.96 24.25
C GLU A 67 4.61 9.38 24.31
N ASN A 68 5.33 9.82 23.30
CA ASN A 68 5.80 11.20 23.20
C ASN A 68 4.62 12.18 23.14
N ILE A 69 3.56 11.86 22.39
CA ILE A 69 2.33 12.66 22.34
C ILE A 69 1.68 12.72 23.72
N ALA A 70 1.59 11.59 24.44
CA ALA A 70 1.01 11.54 25.78
C ALA A 70 1.81 12.40 26.78
N SER A 71 3.13 12.39 26.71
CA SER A 71 4.03 13.12 27.62
C SER A 71 4.06 14.62 27.34
N ASN A 72 4.02 15.00 26.06
CA ASN A 72 4.16 16.39 25.59
C ASN A 72 2.85 16.92 24.99
N PHE A 73 1.72 16.50 25.53
CA PHE A 73 0.42 16.92 25.03
C PHE A 73 0.21 18.42 25.22
N ASP A 74 0.05 19.13 24.12
CA ASP A 74 -0.38 20.53 24.10
C ASP A 74 -1.68 20.65 23.30
N LYS A 75 -2.75 21.10 23.97
CA LYS A 75 -4.07 21.23 23.36
C LYS A 75 -4.07 22.16 22.16
N ASN A 76 -3.25 23.20 22.16
CA ASN A 76 -3.20 24.21 21.09
C ASN A 76 -2.50 23.68 19.83
N LEU A 77 -1.61 22.68 19.98
CA LEU A 77 -0.90 22.02 18.88
C LEU A 77 -1.60 20.72 18.42
N PHE A 78 -2.64 20.32 19.14
CA PHE A 78 -3.31 19.04 18.92
C PHE A 78 -4.42 19.19 17.90
N GLN A 79 -4.13 18.92 16.63
CA GLN A 79 -5.10 19.00 15.54
C GLN A 79 -6.21 17.96 15.71
N PRO A 80 -7.47 18.27 15.33
CA PRO A 80 -8.57 17.30 15.30
C PRO A 80 -8.18 16.04 14.52
N ILE A 81 -8.62 14.88 14.98
CA ILE A 81 -8.49 13.63 14.24
C ILE A 81 -9.62 13.52 13.22
N VAL A 82 -9.38 12.79 12.11
CA VAL A 82 -10.40 12.60 11.08
C VAL A 82 -11.17 11.32 11.35
N VAL A 83 -12.49 11.39 11.42
CA VAL A 83 -13.39 10.27 11.70
C VAL A 83 -14.52 10.20 10.69
N SER A 84 -14.98 8.99 10.39
CA SER A 84 -16.21 8.70 9.66
C SER A 84 -17.31 8.31 10.60
N TYR A 85 -18.56 8.69 10.27
CA TYR A 85 -19.75 8.18 10.95
C TYR A 85 -20.53 7.27 10.01
N ARG A 86 -20.53 5.97 10.32
CA ARG A 86 -21.19 4.94 9.52
C ARG A 86 -21.84 3.89 10.45
N ASP A 87 -23.03 3.44 10.11
CA ASP A 87 -23.75 2.38 10.84
C ASP A 87 -23.88 2.63 12.36
N GLY A 88 -24.11 3.89 12.75
CA GLY A 88 -24.23 4.28 14.16
C GLY A 88 -22.91 4.31 14.94
N LYS A 89 -21.76 4.16 14.30
CA LYS A 89 -20.44 4.08 14.92
C LYS A 89 -19.48 5.12 14.33
N TRP A 90 -18.48 5.48 15.13
CA TRP A 90 -17.41 6.39 14.76
C TRP A 90 -16.15 5.62 14.41
N TYR A 91 -15.62 5.79 13.20
CA TYR A 91 -14.41 5.13 12.73
C TYR A 91 -13.31 6.15 12.47
N VAL A 92 -12.16 5.95 13.11
CA VAL A 92 -10.99 6.84 12.94
C VAL A 92 -10.34 6.56 11.60
N ILE A 93 -10.28 7.57 10.72
CA ILE A 93 -9.60 7.51 9.43
C ILE A 93 -8.13 7.95 9.59
N ASP A 94 -7.88 9.08 10.26
CA ASP A 94 -6.53 9.57 10.54
C ASP A 94 -6.38 10.05 11.97
N GLY A 95 -5.16 9.96 12.52
CA GLY A 95 -4.82 10.42 13.85
C GLY A 95 -4.78 9.34 14.93
N GLN A 96 -4.61 8.06 14.58
CA GLN A 96 -4.51 6.96 15.56
C GLN A 96 -3.46 7.19 16.65
N HIS A 97 -2.27 7.73 16.31
CA HIS A 97 -1.25 8.04 17.30
C HIS A 97 -1.69 9.14 18.26
N ARG A 98 -2.43 10.13 17.76
CA ARG A 98 -3.03 11.21 18.55
C ARG A 98 -4.09 10.65 19.50
N LEU A 99 -5.01 9.83 18.99
CA LEU A 99 -6.02 9.13 19.78
C LEU A 99 -5.40 8.31 20.89
N TYR A 100 -4.40 7.48 20.56
CA TYR A 100 -3.75 6.61 21.55
C TYR A 100 -2.99 7.42 22.61
N GLY A 101 -2.30 8.48 22.22
CA GLY A 101 -1.61 9.38 23.14
C GLY A 101 -2.56 10.09 24.10
N ALA A 102 -3.68 10.60 23.59
CA ALA A 102 -4.72 11.23 24.40
C ALA A 102 -5.39 10.23 25.36
N LYS A 103 -5.72 9.01 24.88
CA LYS A 103 -6.25 7.94 25.70
C LYS A 103 -5.30 7.56 26.85
N LYS A 104 -4.00 7.45 26.56
CA LYS A 104 -2.99 7.13 27.58
C LYS A 104 -2.86 8.20 28.65
N ARG A 105 -3.01 9.48 28.26
CA ARG A 105 -2.87 10.62 29.18
C ARG A 105 -4.13 10.92 29.98
N PHE A 106 -5.30 10.88 29.35
CA PHE A 106 -6.55 11.38 29.93
C PHE A 106 -7.61 10.31 30.14
N GLY A 107 -7.40 9.08 29.65
CA GLY A 107 -8.36 7.98 29.74
C GLY A 107 -9.45 8.03 28.66
N ASP A 108 -10.37 7.06 28.75
CA ASP A 108 -11.38 6.78 27.73
C ASP A 108 -12.50 7.83 27.67
N ASN A 109 -12.74 8.57 28.75
CA ASN A 109 -13.79 9.61 28.80
C ASN A 109 -13.36 10.95 28.24
N TYR A 110 -12.09 11.12 27.85
CA TYR A 110 -11.62 12.38 27.28
C TYR A 110 -12.36 12.71 25.98
N LEU A 111 -12.79 13.95 25.85
CA LEU A 111 -13.47 14.48 24.67
C LEU A 111 -12.45 14.87 23.62
N MET A 112 -12.36 14.05 22.58
CA MET A 112 -11.45 14.24 21.46
C MET A 112 -12.10 15.12 20.39
N GLU A 113 -11.42 16.16 19.95
CA GLU A 113 -11.86 16.95 18.80
C GLU A 113 -11.70 16.13 17.51
N CYS A 114 -12.81 15.97 16.79
CA CYS A 114 -12.89 15.14 15.61
C CYS A 114 -13.48 15.93 14.43
N GLN A 115 -12.79 15.93 13.32
CA GLN A 115 -13.33 16.33 12.03
C GLN A 115 -14.13 15.16 11.47
N VAL A 116 -15.45 15.32 11.38
CA VAL A 116 -16.36 14.24 10.99
C VAL A 116 -16.68 14.32 9.51
N ILE A 117 -16.58 13.18 8.84
CA ILE A 117 -17.08 12.97 7.47
C ILE A 117 -18.21 11.93 7.56
N ARG A 118 -19.38 12.28 7.01
CA ARG A 118 -20.58 11.42 7.03
C ARG A 118 -20.82 10.81 5.66
N GLY A 119 -21.45 9.65 5.65
CA GLY A 119 -21.91 9.01 4.41
C GLY A 119 -20.83 8.25 3.65
N LEU A 120 -19.64 8.05 4.23
CA LEU A 120 -18.61 7.24 3.63
C LEU A 120 -18.91 5.75 3.77
N THR A 121 -18.64 5.00 2.70
CA THR A 121 -18.49 3.55 2.73
C THR A 121 -17.14 3.16 3.32
N GLN A 122 -16.95 1.90 3.70
CA GLN A 122 -15.66 1.39 4.17
C GLN A 122 -14.54 1.53 3.12
N GLN A 123 -14.88 1.40 1.84
CA GLN A 123 -13.95 1.60 0.72
C GLN A 123 -13.48 3.04 0.63
N GLU A 124 -14.41 3.99 0.75
CA GLU A 124 -14.09 5.41 0.76
C GLU A 124 -13.27 5.81 1.99
N GLU A 125 -13.56 5.28 3.19
CA GLU A 125 -12.74 5.46 4.38
C GLU A 125 -11.28 5.02 4.13
N SER A 126 -11.08 3.88 3.47
CA SER A 126 -9.76 3.36 3.10
C SER A 126 -9.04 4.27 2.10
N MET A 127 -9.78 4.81 1.13
CA MET A 127 -9.23 5.76 0.16
C MET A 127 -8.87 7.10 0.83
N TYR A 128 -9.69 7.61 1.73
CA TYR A 128 -9.38 8.82 2.51
C TYR A 128 -8.13 8.63 3.37
N PHE A 129 -7.98 7.46 4.02
CA PHE A 129 -6.77 7.13 4.77
C PHE A 129 -5.51 7.23 3.89
N VAL A 130 -5.53 6.68 2.69
CA VAL A 130 -4.40 6.77 1.75
C VAL A 130 -4.13 8.23 1.36
N LYS A 131 -5.16 8.98 0.96
CA LYS A 131 -5.04 10.37 0.52
C LYS A 131 -4.52 11.31 1.62
N LEU A 132 -5.02 11.18 2.84
CA LEU A 132 -4.61 12.01 3.98
C LEU A 132 -3.14 11.78 4.36
N ASN A 133 -2.66 10.53 4.22
CA ASN A 133 -1.29 10.19 4.57
C ASN A 133 -0.28 10.41 3.43
N ASP A 134 -0.70 10.48 2.17
CA ASP A 134 0.19 10.72 1.01
C ASP A 134 0.88 12.10 1.07
N SER A 135 0.32 13.05 1.83
CA SER A 135 0.79 14.44 1.91
C SER A 135 1.58 14.81 3.18
N SER A 136 1.63 13.95 4.19
CA SER A 136 2.17 14.32 5.53
C SER A 136 3.45 13.56 5.88
N ILE A 137 3.38 12.26 6.06
CA ILE A 137 4.53 11.37 6.27
C ILE A 137 4.35 10.24 5.28
N PRO A 138 5.31 9.99 4.38
CA PRO A 138 5.16 8.95 3.39
C PRO A 138 4.80 7.62 4.06
N LEU A 139 3.64 7.07 3.71
CA LEU A 139 3.27 5.72 4.12
C LEU A 139 4.32 4.74 3.60
N GLN A 140 4.66 3.76 4.40
CA GLN A 140 5.38 2.61 3.85
C GLN A 140 4.51 2.01 2.73
N TYR A 141 5.14 1.56 1.66
CA TYR A 141 4.41 1.09 0.48
C TYR A 141 3.42 -0.05 0.81
N ALA A 142 3.75 -0.90 1.78
CA ALA A 142 2.87 -1.96 2.25
C ALA A 142 1.57 -1.42 2.87
N ASP A 143 1.65 -0.34 3.65
CA ASP A 143 0.48 0.30 4.28
C ASP A 143 -0.39 0.98 3.21
N LYS A 144 0.24 1.62 2.22
CA LYS A 144 -0.47 2.21 1.07
C LYS A 144 -1.16 1.13 0.23
N ALA A 145 -0.46 0.05 -0.08
CA ALA A 145 -1.00 -1.08 -0.84
C ALA A 145 -2.19 -1.72 -0.12
N LYS A 146 -2.12 -1.87 1.21
CA LYS A 146 -3.23 -2.36 2.03
C LYS A 146 -4.45 -1.45 1.93
N GLY A 147 -4.27 -0.13 2.10
CA GLY A 147 -5.35 0.85 1.95
C GLY A 147 -5.99 0.82 0.56
N LEU A 148 -5.18 0.76 -0.50
CA LEU A 148 -5.65 0.66 -1.87
C LEU A 148 -6.41 -0.65 -2.13
N PHE A 149 -5.95 -1.77 -1.58
CA PHE A 149 -6.65 -3.06 -1.72
C PHE A 149 -8.05 -3.02 -1.10
N TYR A 150 -8.19 -2.49 0.13
CA TYR A 150 -9.50 -2.34 0.77
C TYR A 150 -10.37 -1.24 0.15
N ALA A 151 -9.76 -0.33 -0.60
CA ALA A 151 -10.46 0.64 -1.44
C ALA A 151 -10.87 0.08 -2.82
N GLU A 152 -10.65 -1.22 -3.05
CA GLU A 152 -10.93 -1.91 -4.31
C GLU A 152 -10.24 -1.25 -5.53
N ASP A 153 -9.02 -0.73 -5.32
CA ASP A 153 -8.19 -0.23 -6.41
C ASP A 153 -7.98 -1.32 -7.47
N GLU A 154 -8.21 -0.97 -8.74
CA GLU A 154 -8.18 -1.90 -9.88
C GLU A 154 -6.85 -2.67 -9.98
N THR A 155 -5.73 -1.97 -9.82
CA THR A 155 -4.40 -2.59 -9.89
C THR A 155 -4.19 -3.57 -8.74
N MET A 156 -4.55 -3.19 -7.52
CA MET A 156 -4.36 -4.05 -6.35
C MET A 156 -5.27 -5.27 -6.40
N THR A 157 -6.51 -5.10 -6.84
CA THR A 157 -7.49 -6.19 -7.01
C THR A 157 -7.02 -7.18 -8.08
N THR A 158 -6.56 -6.68 -9.23
CA THR A 158 -6.01 -7.51 -10.30
C THR A 158 -4.80 -8.31 -9.81
N LEU A 159 -3.84 -7.66 -9.15
CA LEU A 159 -2.65 -8.36 -8.63
C LEU A 159 -2.98 -9.42 -7.57
N ALA A 160 -3.95 -9.14 -6.69
CA ALA A 160 -4.41 -10.14 -5.73
C ALA A 160 -5.06 -11.36 -6.41
N ASN A 161 -5.86 -11.13 -7.44
CA ASN A 161 -6.47 -12.21 -8.23
C ASN A 161 -5.42 -13.03 -8.99
N LEU A 162 -4.43 -12.40 -9.61
CA LEU A 162 -3.32 -13.09 -10.29
C LEU A 162 -2.49 -13.92 -9.31
N CYS A 163 -2.18 -13.39 -8.13
CA CYS A 163 -1.49 -14.13 -7.09
C CYS A 163 -2.30 -15.36 -6.68
N LYS A 164 -3.58 -15.18 -6.34
CA LYS A 164 -4.50 -16.26 -5.93
C LYS A 164 -4.63 -17.34 -7.01
N LYS A 165 -4.78 -16.95 -8.28
CA LYS A 165 -4.84 -17.86 -9.44
C LYS A 165 -3.62 -18.77 -9.52
N ASN A 166 -2.45 -18.27 -9.17
CA ASN A 166 -1.18 -18.99 -9.22
C ASN A 166 -0.77 -19.62 -7.87
N GLY A 167 -1.70 -19.75 -6.91
CA GLY A 167 -1.41 -20.37 -5.61
C GLY A 167 -0.49 -19.55 -4.71
N VAL A 168 -0.38 -18.24 -4.95
CA VAL A 168 0.49 -17.32 -4.22
C VAL A 168 -0.35 -16.32 -3.44
N GLU A 169 0.05 -15.96 -2.22
CA GLU A 169 -0.59 -14.93 -1.42
C GLU A 169 0.05 -13.56 -1.72
N LEU A 170 -0.77 -12.53 -1.95
CA LEU A 170 -0.30 -11.15 -1.94
C LEU A 170 -0.20 -10.66 -0.50
N GLY A 171 1.01 -10.35 -0.03
CA GLY A 171 1.34 -10.07 1.37
C GLY A 171 0.85 -8.71 1.89
N ILE A 172 -0.44 -8.42 1.74
CA ILE A 172 -1.11 -7.19 2.23
C ILE A 172 -1.70 -7.37 3.64
N THR A 173 -1.78 -8.58 4.15
CA THR A 173 -2.28 -8.88 5.49
C THR A 173 -1.22 -8.68 6.57
N GLU A 174 -1.66 -8.40 7.82
CA GLU A 174 -0.75 -8.18 8.97
C GLU A 174 -0.12 -9.47 9.51
N ASP A 175 -0.28 -10.58 8.83
CA ASP A 175 0.31 -11.84 9.25
C ASP A 175 1.84 -11.68 9.35
N LYS A 176 2.37 -11.98 10.54
CA LYS A 176 3.79 -11.81 10.90
C LYS A 176 4.73 -12.74 10.10
N ARG A 177 4.21 -13.63 9.28
CA ARG A 177 4.97 -14.54 8.43
C ARG A 177 5.49 -13.85 7.16
N ALA A 178 6.23 -12.76 7.34
CA ALA A 178 6.78 -12.00 6.21
C ALA A 178 7.72 -12.83 5.30
N THR A 179 8.19 -13.97 5.78
CA THR A 179 9.09 -14.90 5.07
C THR A 179 8.41 -16.23 4.71
N ALA A 180 7.07 -16.28 4.76
CA ALA A 180 6.35 -17.49 4.37
C ALA A 180 6.53 -17.77 2.89
N ASP A 181 6.65 -19.05 2.55
CA ASP A 181 6.66 -19.51 1.19
C ASP A 181 5.33 -19.20 0.48
N SER A 182 5.34 -19.15 -0.82
CA SER A 182 4.19 -18.81 -1.67
C SER A 182 3.54 -17.45 -1.31
N ARG A 183 4.36 -16.47 -0.90
CA ARG A 183 3.88 -15.15 -0.50
C ARG A 183 4.73 -14.00 -1.05
N ILE A 184 4.10 -13.05 -1.74
CA ILE A 184 4.76 -11.86 -2.28
C ILE A 184 4.61 -10.69 -1.30
N THR A 185 5.68 -10.35 -0.58
CA THR A 185 5.76 -9.16 0.28
C THR A 185 6.39 -7.96 -0.42
N ALA A 186 7.09 -8.17 -1.54
CA ALA A 186 7.70 -7.12 -2.34
C ALA A 186 6.69 -6.43 -3.28
N ILE A 187 5.55 -5.98 -2.72
CA ILE A 187 4.39 -5.45 -3.45
C ILE A 187 4.77 -4.29 -4.37
N LYS A 188 5.63 -3.36 -3.91
CA LYS A 188 6.09 -2.25 -4.74
C LYS A 188 6.79 -2.74 -6.01
N ALA A 189 7.62 -3.76 -5.91
CA ALA A 189 8.32 -4.32 -7.07
C ALA A 189 7.33 -4.98 -8.03
N LEU A 190 6.34 -5.70 -7.50
CA LEU A 190 5.29 -6.33 -8.31
C LEU A 190 4.45 -5.28 -9.06
N VAL A 191 3.98 -4.23 -8.39
CA VAL A 191 3.19 -3.15 -9.01
C VAL A 191 4.00 -2.42 -10.10
N VAL A 192 5.26 -2.09 -9.82
CA VAL A 192 6.13 -1.43 -10.82
C VAL A 192 6.35 -2.34 -12.03
N THR A 193 6.50 -3.64 -11.80
CA THR A 193 6.68 -4.62 -12.89
C THR A 193 5.39 -4.78 -13.68
N TYR A 194 4.24 -4.93 -13.00
CA TYR A 194 2.92 -4.99 -13.64
C TYR A 194 2.64 -3.79 -14.56
N ASN A 195 2.88 -2.58 -14.08
CA ASN A 195 2.70 -1.38 -14.88
C ASN A 195 3.60 -1.33 -16.12
N LYS A 196 4.72 -2.06 -16.11
CA LYS A 196 5.67 -2.11 -17.22
C LYS A 196 5.34 -3.20 -18.23
N ILE A 197 4.92 -4.39 -17.78
CA ILE A 197 4.78 -5.56 -18.65
C ILE A 197 3.33 -5.98 -18.92
N GLY A 198 2.37 -5.40 -18.17
CA GLY A 198 0.94 -5.70 -18.29
C GLY A 198 0.50 -6.96 -17.56
N GLU A 199 -0.81 -7.22 -17.61
CA GLU A 199 -1.47 -8.27 -16.85
C GLU A 199 -1.01 -9.68 -17.26
N GLU A 200 -1.10 -10.00 -18.56
CA GLU A 200 -0.75 -11.32 -19.11
C GLU A 200 0.68 -11.76 -18.73
N LYS A 201 1.64 -10.87 -18.93
CA LYS A 201 3.05 -11.18 -18.60
C LYS A 201 3.28 -11.22 -17.08
N THR A 202 2.50 -10.51 -16.30
CA THR A 202 2.57 -10.57 -14.83
C THR A 202 1.99 -11.87 -14.29
N ASP A 203 0.90 -12.36 -14.87
CA ASP A 203 0.38 -13.71 -14.59
C ASP A 203 1.45 -14.78 -14.83
N ARG A 204 2.07 -14.74 -16.01
CA ARG A 204 3.17 -15.64 -16.38
C ARG A 204 4.38 -15.51 -15.45
N LEU A 205 4.73 -14.29 -15.03
CA LEU A 205 5.80 -14.02 -14.08
C LEU A 205 5.56 -14.71 -12.73
N ILE A 206 4.37 -14.53 -12.16
CA ILE A 206 4.02 -15.11 -10.85
C ILE A 206 4.08 -16.64 -10.94
N ARG A 207 3.48 -17.21 -12.00
CA ARG A 207 3.54 -18.65 -12.26
C ARG A 207 4.97 -19.16 -12.39
N LEU A 208 5.80 -18.54 -13.22
CA LEU A 208 7.20 -18.95 -13.40
C LEU A 208 7.99 -18.91 -12.09
N LEU A 209 7.81 -17.87 -11.27
CA LEU A 209 8.48 -17.78 -9.97
C LEU A 209 8.02 -18.89 -9.02
N ASN A 210 6.71 -19.17 -8.99
CA ASN A 210 6.14 -20.20 -8.14
C ASN A 210 6.60 -21.59 -8.57
N ASP A 211 6.41 -21.93 -9.85
CA ASP A 211 6.68 -23.28 -10.40
C ASP A 211 8.18 -23.61 -10.44
N THR A 212 9.05 -22.60 -10.62
CA THR A 212 10.49 -22.83 -10.69
C THR A 212 11.08 -23.16 -9.32
N TRP A 213 10.58 -22.53 -8.25
CA TRP A 213 11.19 -22.62 -6.92
C TRP A 213 10.21 -23.05 -5.81
N ASP A 214 9.11 -23.70 -6.22
CA ASP A 214 8.12 -24.28 -5.29
C ASP A 214 7.69 -23.30 -4.19
N GLY A 215 7.40 -22.08 -4.58
CA GLY A 215 6.95 -21.03 -3.69
C GLY A 215 8.01 -20.45 -2.75
N ALA A 216 9.27 -20.83 -2.87
CA ALA A 216 10.32 -20.39 -1.97
C ALA A 216 10.35 -18.86 -1.80
N TYR A 217 10.39 -18.37 -0.55
CA TYR A 217 10.41 -16.93 -0.23
C TYR A 217 11.42 -16.11 -1.05
N ALA A 218 12.62 -16.69 -1.27
CA ALA A 218 13.67 -15.99 -2.01
C ALA A 218 13.31 -15.73 -3.48
N ALA A 219 12.43 -16.55 -4.09
CA ALA A 219 11.95 -16.36 -5.44
C ALA A 219 11.06 -15.11 -5.57
N PHE A 220 10.35 -14.72 -4.50
CA PHE A 220 9.46 -13.57 -4.49
C PHE A 220 10.11 -12.27 -3.98
N ARG A 221 11.42 -12.25 -3.83
CA ARG A 221 12.12 -11.01 -3.50
C ARG A 221 12.08 -10.04 -4.67
N GLN A 222 12.15 -8.75 -4.34
CA GLN A 222 12.05 -7.66 -5.34
C GLN A 222 13.04 -7.82 -6.51
N GLU A 223 14.25 -8.32 -6.24
CA GLU A 223 15.28 -8.52 -7.26
C GLU A 223 14.86 -9.57 -8.27
N MET A 224 14.24 -10.67 -7.82
CA MET A 224 13.78 -11.77 -8.67
C MET A 224 12.55 -11.35 -9.49
N ILE A 225 11.56 -10.72 -8.87
CA ILE A 225 10.36 -10.17 -9.56
C ILE A 225 10.79 -9.24 -10.71
N LYS A 226 11.70 -8.32 -10.43
CA LYS A 226 12.21 -7.40 -11.46
C LYS A 226 13.03 -8.08 -12.54
N ALA A 227 13.84 -9.09 -12.17
CA ALA A 227 14.68 -9.83 -13.14
C ALA A 227 13.83 -10.65 -14.11
N VAL A 228 12.88 -11.45 -13.61
CA VAL A 228 11.98 -12.23 -14.48
C VAL A 228 11.06 -11.28 -15.27
N GLY A 229 10.58 -10.19 -14.66
CA GLY A 229 9.84 -9.15 -15.38
C GLY A 229 10.65 -8.52 -16.52
N TYR A 230 11.95 -8.29 -16.31
CA TYR A 230 12.84 -7.80 -17.36
C TYR A 230 12.97 -8.81 -18.52
N ILE A 231 13.16 -10.11 -18.22
CA ILE A 231 13.21 -11.18 -19.22
C ILE A 231 11.91 -11.23 -20.02
N LEU A 232 10.76 -11.27 -19.35
CA LEU A 232 9.45 -11.31 -20.01
C LEU A 232 9.13 -10.04 -20.82
N ASN A 233 9.67 -8.91 -20.43
CA ASN A 233 9.51 -7.68 -21.22
C ASN A 233 10.24 -7.75 -22.56
N LEU A 234 11.44 -8.36 -22.59
CA LEU A 234 12.29 -8.41 -23.77
C LEU A 234 12.08 -9.66 -24.61
N TYR A 235 11.89 -10.82 -23.96
CA TYR A 235 11.96 -12.14 -24.61
C TYR A 235 10.70 -12.98 -24.40
N SER A 236 9.53 -12.35 -24.19
CA SER A 236 8.29 -13.08 -23.86
C SER A 236 7.89 -14.13 -24.89
N ARG A 237 8.18 -13.87 -26.18
CA ARG A 237 7.81 -14.78 -27.27
C ARG A 237 8.81 -15.94 -27.43
N GLU A 238 10.07 -15.69 -27.14
CA GLU A 238 11.17 -16.64 -27.31
C GLU A 238 11.40 -17.52 -26.07
N LEU A 239 10.90 -17.07 -24.90
CA LEU A 239 11.09 -17.77 -23.64
C LEU A 239 10.22 -19.03 -23.58
N ASP A 240 10.87 -20.18 -23.48
CA ASP A 240 10.26 -21.49 -23.23
C ASP A 240 10.18 -21.71 -21.71
N ASP A 241 8.95 -21.71 -21.18
CA ASP A 241 8.68 -21.83 -19.74
C ASP A 241 9.21 -23.15 -19.17
N ASN A 242 9.06 -24.26 -19.92
CA ASN A 242 9.49 -25.56 -19.45
C ASN A 242 11.01 -25.65 -19.36
N LYS A 243 11.72 -25.08 -20.33
CA LYS A 243 13.18 -24.99 -20.29
C LYS A 243 13.65 -24.09 -19.16
N PHE A 244 13.00 -22.96 -18.96
CA PHE A 244 13.28 -22.02 -17.87
C PHE A 244 13.16 -22.73 -16.51
N ILE A 245 12.03 -23.37 -16.24
CA ILE A 245 11.77 -24.12 -15.00
C ILE A 245 12.81 -25.24 -14.83
N LYS A 246 12.99 -26.09 -15.84
CA LYS A 246 13.92 -27.23 -15.78
C LYS A 246 15.37 -26.82 -15.47
N LYS A 247 15.83 -25.71 -16.01
CA LYS A 247 17.18 -25.19 -15.78
C LYS A 247 17.32 -24.53 -14.42
N LEU A 248 16.41 -23.64 -14.08
CA LEU A 248 16.56 -22.75 -12.92
C LEU A 248 16.05 -23.36 -11.61
N SER A 249 15.21 -24.39 -11.64
CA SER A 249 14.83 -25.13 -10.43
C SER A 249 16.02 -25.78 -9.69
N LYS A 250 17.12 -25.98 -10.38
CA LYS A 250 18.35 -26.52 -9.80
C LYS A 250 19.22 -25.48 -9.10
N VAL A 251 18.90 -24.22 -9.24
CA VAL A 251 19.67 -23.09 -8.68
C VAL A 251 18.86 -22.41 -7.58
N ASN A 252 19.44 -22.23 -6.40
CA ASN A 252 18.77 -21.51 -5.32
C ASN A 252 18.59 -20.04 -5.69
N PRO A 253 17.37 -19.49 -5.62
CA PRO A 253 17.11 -18.09 -5.98
C PRO A 253 17.88 -17.09 -5.10
N ALA A 254 18.17 -17.41 -3.84
CA ALA A 254 19.02 -16.58 -2.98
C ALA A 254 20.45 -16.49 -3.48
N ASP A 255 20.97 -17.58 -4.10
CA ASP A 255 22.31 -17.58 -4.66
C ASP A 255 22.40 -16.73 -5.92
N LEU A 256 21.38 -16.74 -6.78
CA LEU A 256 21.30 -15.83 -7.93
C LEU A 256 21.38 -14.37 -7.49
N ILE A 257 20.65 -14.02 -6.44
CA ILE A 257 20.68 -12.65 -5.87
C ILE A 257 22.08 -12.34 -5.32
N ARG A 258 22.70 -13.28 -4.60
CA ARG A 258 24.03 -13.12 -4.02
C ARG A 258 25.10 -12.94 -5.10
N MET A 259 25.09 -13.79 -6.13
CA MET A 259 26.00 -13.71 -7.26
C MET A 259 25.91 -12.37 -7.99
N ALA A 260 24.68 -11.91 -8.27
CA ALA A 260 24.45 -10.63 -8.92
C ALA A 260 24.90 -9.43 -8.07
N LYS A 261 24.77 -9.51 -6.75
CA LYS A 261 25.25 -8.45 -5.83
C LYS A 261 26.77 -8.43 -5.67
N SER A 262 27.43 -9.58 -5.78
CA SER A 262 28.88 -9.68 -5.70
C SER A 262 29.60 -9.30 -7.00
N ASP A 263 28.88 -9.29 -8.13
CA ASP A 263 29.44 -8.83 -9.41
C ASP A 263 29.76 -7.34 -9.38
N ARG A 264 31.06 -7.02 -9.30
CA ARG A 264 31.60 -5.65 -9.32
C ARG A 264 32.08 -5.21 -10.70
N ILE A 265 32.05 -6.12 -11.68
CA ILE A 265 32.58 -5.88 -13.03
C ILE A 265 31.62 -5.00 -13.82
N THR A 266 30.31 -5.19 -13.63
CA THR A 266 29.31 -4.44 -14.38
C THR A 266 28.60 -3.40 -13.51
N THR A 267 28.33 -2.22 -14.08
CA THR A 267 27.55 -1.14 -13.44
C THR A 267 26.03 -1.36 -13.54
N ALA A 268 25.61 -2.47 -14.17
CA ALA A 268 24.21 -2.79 -14.36
C ALA A 268 23.47 -3.00 -13.02
N LYS A 269 22.19 -2.70 -12.99
CA LYS A 269 21.34 -2.93 -11.82
C LYS A 269 21.28 -4.43 -11.49
N THR A 270 21.10 -4.76 -10.21
CA THR A 270 21.07 -6.14 -9.71
C THR A 270 20.08 -7.01 -10.48
N GLU A 271 18.88 -6.51 -10.77
CA GLU A 271 17.89 -7.25 -11.57
C GLU A 271 18.33 -7.59 -12.98
N ALA A 272 19.08 -6.71 -13.64
CA ALA A 272 19.63 -6.98 -14.98
C ALA A 272 20.77 -7.99 -14.94
N LYS A 273 21.59 -7.99 -13.88
CA LYS A 273 22.63 -8.99 -13.65
C LYS A 273 22.01 -10.37 -13.42
N ILE A 274 20.96 -10.47 -12.59
CA ILE A 274 20.23 -11.71 -12.36
C ILE A 274 19.63 -12.22 -13.67
N ALA A 275 18.97 -11.36 -14.44
CA ALA A 275 18.38 -11.75 -15.73
C ALA A 275 19.43 -12.29 -16.69
N ARG A 276 20.62 -11.66 -16.77
CA ARG A 276 21.75 -12.16 -17.57
C ARG A 276 22.24 -13.54 -17.12
N ILE A 277 22.36 -13.76 -15.82
CA ILE A 277 22.75 -15.07 -15.27
C ILE A 277 21.69 -16.12 -15.65
N MET A 278 20.40 -15.83 -15.53
CA MET A 278 19.31 -16.75 -15.87
C MET A 278 19.27 -17.12 -17.34
N VAL A 279 19.59 -16.19 -18.23
CA VAL A 279 19.57 -16.44 -19.69
C VAL A 279 20.80 -17.22 -20.12
N ASN A 280 21.95 -17.03 -19.49
CA ASN A 280 23.21 -17.69 -19.84
C ASN A 280 23.36 -19.10 -19.23
N ASN A 281 22.61 -19.44 -18.20
CA ASN A 281 22.55 -20.78 -17.62
C ASN A 281 21.54 -21.65 -18.34
#